data_2e033a471bb652d8318c6caefef29111
#
_entry.id   2e033a471bb652d8318c6caefef29111
#
_cell.length_a   1.000
_cell.length_b   1.000
_cell.length_c   1.000
_cell.angle_alpha   90.00
_cell.angle_beta   90.00
_cell.angle_gamma   90.00
#
_symmetry.space_group_name_H-M   'P 1'
#
loop_
_entity.id
_entity.type
_entity.pdbx_description
1 polymer ?
#
loop_
_entity_poly.entity_id
_entity_poly.type
_entity_poly.pdbx_seq_one_letter_code
_entity_poly.pdbx_strand_id
1 'polypeptide(L)'
;MKDVECIEFLQWCLPRLRLRWPGFRKVHKQVCKRLSTRLRERGLPGLSAYKDYLGDHPDEWQTLDSFCQITISRFYRDRGVFDTVRSQILPALAENVRAWGEKELLCWSAGCCSGEEPYTMQIIWKAAVIPAIHCDLPLRIIATDTNQNLLERAQKGRYLKSSLRDLPEELAQQAFERSGKCYLIRRPFMENIVFMRQDIREHLPEERFHLILCRNLVFTYFDAELQQGIFEKISEKLVPGGFLVIGIHEALPRIAQDFVPYKKMPCIYQKVRS
;
A
#
# COMPACT_ATOMS: atom_id res chain seq x y z
N MET A 1 0.09 -10.18 -29.23
CA MET A 1 -0.86 -10.71 -28.25
C MET A 1 -2.11 -9.83 -28.27
N LYS A 2 -3.28 -10.42 -28.53
CA LYS A 2 -4.57 -9.71 -28.51
C LYS A 2 -5.03 -9.50 -27.06
N ASP A 3 -5.82 -8.46 -26.82
CA ASP A 3 -6.30 -8.12 -25.46
C ASP A 3 -7.16 -9.25 -24.85
N VAL A 4 -8.02 -9.85 -25.67
CA VAL A 4 -8.88 -10.99 -25.29
C VAL A 4 -8.05 -12.20 -24.83
N GLU A 5 -7.03 -12.56 -25.59
CA GLU A 5 -6.14 -13.70 -25.25
C GLU A 5 -5.45 -13.47 -23.89
N CYS A 6 -5.04 -12.23 -23.65
CA CYS A 6 -4.42 -11.88 -22.36
C CYS A 6 -5.41 -11.95 -21.20
N ILE A 7 -6.64 -11.47 -21.40
CA ILE A 7 -7.69 -11.55 -20.37
C ILE A 7 -8.01 -13.01 -20.03
N GLU A 8 -8.18 -13.87 -21.03
CA GLU A 8 -8.43 -15.31 -20.84
C GLU A 8 -7.26 -15.99 -20.09
N PHE A 9 -6.02 -15.63 -20.46
CA PHE A 9 -4.85 -16.13 -19.75
C PHE A 9 -4.83 -15.67 -18.30
N LEU A 10 -5.11 -14.40 -18.02
CA LEU A 10 -5.15 -13.87 -16.66
C LEU A 10 -6.26 -14.54 -15.83
N GLN A 11 -7.44 -14.73 -16.38
CA GLN A 11 -8.53 -15.44 -15.70
C GLN A 11 -8.15 -16.89 -15.35
N TRP A 12 -7.30 -17.52 -16.16
CA TRP A 12 -6.78 -18.86 -15.91
C TRP A 12 -5.67 -18.86 -14.85
N CYS A 13 -4.71 -17.92 -14.91
CA CYS A 13 -3.52 -17.98 -14.02
C CYS A 13 -3.75 -17.33 -12.66
N LEU A 14 -4.56 -16.26 -12.55
CA LEU A 14 -4.74 -15.51 -11.31
C LEU A 14 -5.22 -16.37 -10.12
N PRO A 15 -6.23 -17.29 -10.28
CA PRO A 15 -6.63 -18.15 -9.18
C PRO A 15 -5.50 -19.08 -8.66
N ARG A 16 -4.57 -19.48 -9.53
CA ARG A 16 -3.39 -20.30 -9.15
C ARG A 16 -2.36 -19.52 -8.34
N LEU A 17 -2.37 -18.19 -8.47
CA LEU A 17 -1.56 -17.24 -7.69
C LEU A 17 -2.31 -16.68 -6.47
N ARG A 18 -3.47 -17.26 -6.11
CA ARG A 18 -4.33 -16.76 -5.03
C ARG A 18 -4.81 -15.31 -5.27
N LEU A 19 -4.93 -14.92 -6.56
CA LEU A 19 -5.38 -13.60 -7.01
C LEU A 19 -6.76 -13.70 -7.66
N ARG A 20 -7.49 -12.56 -7.70
CA ARG A 20 -8.84 -12.50 -8.27
C ARG A 20 -8.94 -11.53 -9.46
N TRP A 21 -9.57 -11.97 -10.53
CA TRP A 21 -9.76 -11.18 -11.76
C TRP A 21 -10.40 -9.79 -11.55
N PRO A 22 -11.43 -9.60 -10.68
CA PRO A 22 -12.03 -8.27 -10.49
C PRO A 22 -11.03 -7.17 -10.16
N GLY A 23 -9.97 -7.45 -9.42
CA GLY A 23 -8.90 -6.50 -9.09
C GLY A 23 -8.09 -6.06 -10.31
N PHE A 24 -8.00 -6.89 -11.33
CA PHE A 24 -7.16 -6.65 -12.51
C PHE A 24 -7.89 -6.00 -13.68
N ARG A 25 -9.23 -5.95 -13.69
CA ARG A 25 -10.03 -5.47 -14.83
C ARG A 25 -9.57 -4.12 -15.41
N LYS A 26 -9.21 -3.17 -14.55
CA LYS A 26 -8.78 -1.82 -14.95
C LYS A 26 -7.27 -1.70 -15.22
N VAL A 27 -6.49 -2.67 -14.79
CA VAL A 27 -5.00 -2.57 -14.78
C VAL A 27 -4.33 -3.71 -15.56
N HIS A 28 -5.08 -4.67 -16.09
CA HIS A 28 -4.57 -5.85 -16.80
C HIS A 28 -3.58 -5.52 -17.91
N LYS A 29 -3.75 -4.38 -18.61
CA LYS A 29 -2.83 -3.96 -19.68
C LYS A 29 -1.38 -3.84 -19.24
N GLN A 30 -1.12 -3.53 -17.96
CA GLN A 30 0.24 -3.49 -17.43
C GLN A 30 0.82 -4.91 -17.34
N VAL A 31 0.04 -5.87 -16.85
CA VAL A 31 0.42 -7.28 -16.78
C VAL A 31 0.62 -7.84 -18.20
N CYS A 32 -0.31 -7.58 -19.11
CA CYS A 32 -0.22 -7.99 -20.51
C CYS A 32 1.04 -7.47 -21.21
N LYS A 33 1.46 -6.23 -20.92
CA LYS A 33 2.69 -5.67 -21.45
C LYS A 33 3.92 -6.43 -20.95
N ARG A 34 3.97 -6.76 -19.63
CA ARG A 34 5.06 -7.54 -19.03
C ARG A 34 5.09 -8.96 -19.61
N LEU A 35 3.94 -9.60 -19.74
CA LEU A 35 3.80 -10.91 -20.42
C LEU A 35 4.31 -10.88 -21.85
N SER A 36 3.91 -9.87 -22.64
CA SER A 36 4.37 -9.74 -24.04
C SER A 36 5.89 -9.59 -24.13
N THR A 37 6.51 -8.91 -23.18
CA THR A 37 7.97 -8.81 -23.09
C THR A 37 8.57 -10.16 -22.76
N ARG A 38 8.03 -10.88 -21.78
CA ARG A 38 8.50 -12.20 -21.35
C ARG A 38 8.43 -13.26 -22.46
N LEU A 39 7.32 -13.28 -23.22
CA LEU A 39 7.17 -14.17 -24.36
C LEU A 39 8.32 -13.97 -25.37
N ARG A 40 8.67 -12.73 -25.68
CA ARG A 40 9.80 -12.41 -26.58
C ARG A 40 11.13 -12.84 -26.02
N GLU A 41 11.38 -12.60 -24.74
CA GLU A 41 12.60 -13.00 -24.04
C GLU A 41 12.81 -14.54 -24.06
N ARG A 42 11.71 -15.28 -23.97
CA ARG A 42 11.72 -16.76 -23.98
C ARG A 42 11.59 -17.38 -25.38
N GLY A 43 11.41 -16.56 -26.42
CA GLY A 43 11.19 -17.05 -27.78
C GLY A 43 9.87 -17.82 -27.95
N LEU A 44 8.87 -17.56 -27.10
CA LEU A 44 7.61 -18.29 -27.12
C LEU A 44 6.61 -17.63 -28.10
N PRO A 45 5.89 -18.42 -28.93
CA PRO A 45 5.02 -17.90 -29.97
C PRO A 45 3.72 -17.26 -29.42
N GLY A 46 3.33 -17.57 -28.17
CA GLY A 46 2.11 -17.03 -27.58
C GLY A 46 1.80 -17.59 -26.19
N LEU A 47 0.64 -17.20 -25.65
CA LEU A 47 0.24 -17.55 -24.29
C LEU A 47 -0.09 -19.04 -24.10
N SER A 48 -0.48 -19.77 -25.17
CA SER A 48 -0.65 -21.22 -25.08
C SER A 48 0.70 -21.91 -24.76
N ALA A 49 1.72 -21.58 -25.55
CA ALA A 49 3.08 -22.11 -25.30
C ALA A 49 3.64 -21.67 -23.93
N TYR A 50 3.23 -20.49 -23.43
CA TYR A 50 3.63 -20.07 -22.10
C TYR A 50 2.91 -20.85 -20.98
N LYS A 51 1.66 -21.31 -21.21
CA LYS A 51 1.00 -22.23 -20.27
C LYS A 51 1.72 -23.55 -20.15
N ASP A 52 2.14 -24.10 -21.30
CA ASP A 52 2.91 -25.35 -21.33
C ASP A 52 4.27 -25.14 -20.63
N TYR A 53 4.94 -24.02 -20.93
CA TYR A 53 6.19 -23.63 -20.29
C TYR A 53 6.08 -23.50 -18.77
N LEU A 54 4.99 -22.94 -18.26
CA LEU A 54 4.70 -22.85 -16.80
C LEU A 54 4.48 -24.23 -16.16
N GLY A 55 4.02 -25.22 -16.92
CA GLY A 55 3.89 -26.62 -16.47
C GLY A 55 5.25 -27.28 -16.25
N ASP A 56 6.20 -27.03 -17.15
CA ASP A 56 7.54 -27.62 -17.13
C ASP A 56 8.53 -26.85 -16.22
N HIS A 57 8.22 -25.59 -15.87
CA HIS A 57 9.12 -24.69 -15.13
C HIS A 57 8.41 -24.07 -13.92
N PRO A 58 8.33 -24.77 -12.77
CA PRO A 58 7.64 -24.29 -11.57
C PRO A 58 8.12 -22.90 -11.07
N ASP A 59 9.42 -22.61 -11.20
CA ASP A 59 9.98 -21.32 -10.78
C ASP A 59 9.46 -20.12 -11.61
N GLU A 60 8.97 -20.38 -12.83
CA GLU A 60 8.41 -19.32 -13.68
C GLU A 60 7.11 -18.73 -13.09
N TRP A 61 6.41 -19.46 -12.23
CA TRP A 61 5.23 -18.92 -11.50
C TRP A 61 5.58 -17.74 -10.60
N GLN A 62 6.78 -17.72 -10.00
CA GLN A 62 7.25 -16.56 -9.23
C GLN A 62 7.46 -15.34 -10.13
N THR A 63 7.99 -15.56 -11.35
CA THR A 63 8.13 -14.50 -12.34
C THR A 63 6.75 -13.96 -12.75
N LEU A 64 5.79 -14.85 -13.02
CA LEU A 64 4.42 -14.48 -13.37
C LEU A 64 3.72 -13.72 -12.22
N ASP A 65 3.88 -14.15 -10.97
CA ASP A 65 3.38 -13.44 -9.78
C ASP A 65 3.94 -12.01 -9.73
N SER A 66 5.24 -11.83 -9.98
CA SER A 66 5.86 -10.52 -10.02
C SER A 66 5.26 -9.58 -11.08
N PHE A 67 4.78 -10.13 -12.20
CA PHE A 67 4.09 -9.34 -13.24
C PHE A 67 2.71 -8.85 -12.77
N CYS A 68 2.09 -9.55 -11.85
CA CYS A 68 0.79 -9.19 -11.26
C CYS A 68 0.90 -8.11 -10.18
N GLN A 69 2.10 -7.73 -9.77
CA GLN A 69 2.32 -6.63 -8.83
C GLN A 69 2.01 -5.28 -9.52
N ILE A 70 0.96 -4.61 -9.05
CA ILE A 70 0.52 -3.32 -9.60
C ILE A 70 1.17 -2.18 -8.80
N THR A 71 1.96 -1.35 -9.48
CA THR A 71 2.85 -0.35 -8.88
C THR A 71 2.38 1.09 -9.11
N ILE A 72 1.06 1.34 -9.04
CA ILE A 72 0.49 2.68 -9.21
C ILE A 72 0.37 3.34 -7.84
N SER A 73 1.24 4.29 -7.55
CA SER A 73 1.22 5.08 -6.32
C SER A 73 1.39 6.58 -6.59
N ARG A 74 0.87 7.41 -5.68
CA ARG A 74 0.98 8.87 -5.70
C ARG A 74 0.89 9.41 -4.28
N PHE A 75 1.53 10.54 -4.05
CA PHE A 75 1.34 11.29 -2.80
C PHE A 75 -0.11 11.72 -2.66
N TYR A 76 -0.65 11.59 -1.46
CA TYR A 76 -2.00 12.03 -1.10
C TYR A 76 -3.12 11.40 -1.96
N ARG A 77 -2.89 10.20 -2.46
CA ARG A 77 -3.84 9.45 -3.30
C ARG A 77 -5.16 9.25 -2.55
N ASP A 78 -6.29 9.54 -3.22
CA ASP A 78 -7.63 9.55 -2.64
C ASP A 78 -7.76 10.65 -1.55
N ARG A 79 -7.62 11.91 -1.99
CA ARG A 79 -7.50 13.13 -1.17
C ARG A 79 -8.39 13.12 0.08
N GLY A 80 -9.69 12.83 -0.05
CA GLY A 80 -10.62 12.84 1.09
C GLY A 80 -10.25 11.86 2.21
N VAL A 81 -9.56 10.76 1.89
CA VAL A 81 -9.04 9.82 2.90
C VAL A 81 -7.94 10.50 3.71
N PHE A 82 -6.95 11.09 3.04
CA PHE A 82 -5.84 11.76 3.73
C PHE A 82 -6.28 13.06 4.43
N ASP A 83 -7.28 13.76 3.92
CA ASP A 83 -7.89 14.91 4.62
C ASP A 83 -8.51 14.46 5.94
N THR A 84 -9.21 13.32 5.97
CA THR A 84 -9.76 12.73 7.19
C THR A 84 -8.65 12.23 8.13
N VAL A 85 -7.63 11.57 7.59
CA VAL A 85 -6.46 11.13 8.37
C VAL A 85 -5.77 12.32 9.03
N ARG A 86 -5.54 13.41 8.26
CA ARG A 86 -4.91 14.65 8.74
C ARG A 86 -5.73 15.33 9.83
N SER A 87 -7.03 15.52 9.61
CA SER A 87 -7.86 16.38 10.44
C SER A 87 -8.52 15.68 11.62
N GLN A 88 -8.63 14.35 11.60
CA GLN A 88 -9.38 13.61 12.62
C GLN A 88 -8.61 12.41 13.19
N ILE A 89 -8.05 11.54 12.34
CA ILE A 89 -7.48 10.27 12.81
C ILE A 89 -6.16 10.49 13.55
N LEU A 90 -5.20 11.19 12.93
CA LEU A 90 -3.89 11.40 13.55
C LEU A 90 -3.96 12.24 14.83
N PRO A 91 -4.75 13.35 14.90
CA PRO A 91 -4.93 14.06 16.17
C PRO A 91 -5.54 13.18 17.27
N ALA A 92 -6.60 12.42 16.98
CA ALA A 92 -7.22 11.52 17.95
C ALA A 92 -6.26 10.41 18.41
N LEU A 93 -5.46 9.85 17.51
CA LEU A 93 -4.43 8.87 17.87
C LEU A 93 -3.33 9.48 18.73
N ALA A 94 -2.90 10.72 18.45
CA ALA A 94 -1.92 11.41 19.26
C ALA A 94 -2.39 11.60 20.71
N GLU A 95 -3.67 11.99 20.89
CA GLU A 95 -4.28 12.10 22.22
C GLU A 95 -4.33 10.75 22.94
N ASN A 96 -4.76 9.69 22.24
CA ASN A 96 -4.85 8.35 22.81
C ASN A 96 -3.47 7.81 23.23
N VAL A 97 -2.47 7.90 22.35
CA VAL A 97 -1.10 7.43 22.60
C VAL A 97 -0.50 8.12 23.84
N ARG A 98 -0.72 9.44 23.97
CA ARG A 98 -0.30 10.20 25.17
C ARG A 98 -1.06 9.75 26.43
N ALA A 99 -2.36 9.54 26.32
CA ALA A 99 -3.16 9.07 27.45
C ALA A 99 -2.78 7.65 27.90
N TRP A 100 -2.27 6.83 26.98
CA TRP A 100 -1.72 5.49 27.29
C TRP A 100 -0.28 5.52 27.84
N GLY A 101 0.36 6.69 27.86
CA GLY A 101 1.75 6.87 28.30
C GLY A 101 2.78 6.35 27.29
N GLU A 102 2.39 6.14 26.05
CA GLU A 102 3.30 5.69 24.99
C GLU A 102 4.12 6.87 24.43
N LYS A 103 5.32 6.57 23.94
CA LYS A 103 6.29 7.59 23.53
C LYS A 103 6.33 7.86 22.03
N GLU A 104 5.65 7.05 21.24
CA GLU A 104 5.59 7.18 19.77
C GLU A 104 4.25 6.69 19.23
N LEU A 105 3.79 7.28 18.14
CA LEU A 105 2.69 6.76 17.34
C LEU A 105 3.27 5.82 16.28
N LEU A 106 2.81 4.57 16.25
CA LEU A 106 3.32 3.56 15.33
C LEU A 106 2.34 3.30 14.21
N CYS A 107 2.81 3.43 12.95
CA CYS A 107 2.03 3.24 11.74
C CYS A 107 2.66 2.16 10.85
N TRP A 108 1.84 1.35 10.19
CA TRP A 108 2.27 0.43 9.14
C TRP A 108 1.63 0.80 7.80
N SER A 109 2.48 0.98 6.77
CA SER A 109 2.06 1.13 5.37
C SER A 109 2.38 -0.17 4.63
N ALA A 110 1.35 -0.99 4.38
CA ALA A 110 1.45 -2.28 3.72
C ALA A 110 1.29 -2.12 2.20
N GLY A 111 2.29 -2.56 1.44
CA GLY A 111 2.34 -2.35 -0.01
C GLY A 111 2.70 -0.89 -0.36
N CYS A 112 3.76 -0.38 0.25
CA CYS A 112 4.14 1.03 0.21
C CYS A 112 4.68 1.51 -1.16
N CYS A 113 4.87 0.60 -2.11
CA CYS A 113 5.40 0.94 -3.44
C CYS A 113 6.73 1.70 -3.37
N SER A 114 6.83 2.83 -4.07
CA SER A 114 7.99 3.72 -4.03
C SER A 114 7.92 4.80 -2.94
N GLY A 115 7.18 4.55 -1.86
CA GLY A 115 7.22 5.35 -0.63
C GLY A 115 6.25 6.53 -0.59
N GLU A 116 5.41 6.71 -1.60
CA GLU A 116 4.51 7.88 -1.67
C GLU A 116 3.53 7.91 -0.49
N GLU A 117 3.04 6.76 -0.02
CA GLU A 117 2.10 6.68 1.10
C GLU A 117 2.78 6.94 2.45
N PRO A 118 3.86 6.25 2.86
CA PRO A 118 4.53 6.53 4.13
C PRO A 118 5.08 7.96 4.19
N TYR A 119 5.59 8.49 3.09
CA TYR A 119 6.01 9.90 3.06
C TYR A 119 4.83 10.86 3.16
N THR A 120 3.68 10.55 2.54
CA THR A 120 2.46 11.36 2.74
C THR A 120 2.09 11.43 4.22
N MET A 121 2.15 10.30 4.93
CA MET A 121 1.88 10.24 6.37
C MET A 121 2.85 11.11 7.17
N GLN A 122 4.16 11.02 6.88
CA GLN A 122 5.16 11.80 7.58
C GLN A 122 5.06 13.30 7.28
N ILE A 123 4.71 13.67 6.03
CA ILE A 123 4.47 15.05 5.65
C ILE A 123 3.26 15.61 6.41
N ILE A 124 2.14 14.91 6.40
CA ILE A 124 0.94 15.29 7.16
C ILE A 124 1.28 15.47 8.63
N TRP A 125 2.00 14.51 9.22
CA TRP A 125 2.35 14.52 10.63
C TRP A 125 3.19 15.75 10.99
N LYS A 126 4.34 15.92 10.35
CA LYS A 126 5.29 16.99 10.69
C LYS A 126 4.85 18.38 10.26
N ALA A 127 4.21 18.51 9.07
CA ALA A 127 3.86 19.81 8.53
C ALA A 127 2.46 20.32 8.94
N ALA A 128 1.58 19.44 9.39
CA ALA A 128 0.20 19.82 9.67
C ALA A 128 -0.29 19.42 11.05
N VAL A 129 -0.07 18.17 11.49
CA VAL A 129 -0.65 17.67 12.75
C VAL A 129 0.13 18.17 13.95
N ILE A 130 1.44 17.96 14.00
CA ILE A 130 2.30 18.40 15.12
C ILE A 130 2.15 19.91 15.43
N PRO A 131 2.21 20.82 14.43
CA PRO A 131 1.98 22.24 14.67
C PRO A 131 0.61 22.57 15.24
N ALA A 132 -0.42 21.83 14.83
CA ALA A 132 -1.79 22.07 15.25
C ALA A 132 -2.11 21.58 16.67
N ILE A 133 -1.50 20.47 17.09
CA ILE A 133 -1.73 19.88 18.42
C ILE A 133 -0.66 20.25 19.46
N HIS A 134 0.36 21.03 19.08
CA HIS A 134 1.47 21.47 19.93
C HIS A 134 2.09 20.31 20.75
N CYS A 135 2.35 19.19 20.06
CA CYS A 135 2.86 17.96 20.67
C CYS A 135 4.16 17.52 20.01
N ASP A 136 5.12 17.09 20.80
CA ASP A 136 6.39 16.52 20.29
C ASP A 136 6.36 14.97 20.36
N LEU A 137 5.36 14.37 19.74
CA LEU A 137 5.22 12.91 19.62
C LEU A 137 5.77 12.45 18.28
N PRO A 138 6.76 11.56 18.22
CA PRO A 138 7.23 11.02 16.95
C PRO A 138 6.20 10.07 16.31
N LEU A 139 6.07 10.15 14.99
CA LEU A 139 5.41 9.14 14.17
C LEU A 139 6.48 8.23 13.58
N ARG A 140 6.52 6.96 14.00
CA ARG A 140 7.35 5.92 13.39
C ARG A 140 6.53 5.11 12.41
N ILE A 141 7.07 4.90 11.21
CA ILE A 141 6.37 4.19 10.13
C ILE A 141 7.20 2.97 9.71
N ILE A 142 6.58 1.80 9.77
CA ILE A 142 7.07 0.59 9.08
C ILE A 142 6.40 0.57 7.71
N ALA A 143 7.20 0.52 6.65
CA ALA A 143 6.74 0.55 5.26
C ALA A 143 7.20 -0.72 4.54
N THR A 144 6.28 -1.59 4.16
CA THR A 144 6.62 -2.89 3.57
C THR A 144 6.17 -2.99 2.12
N ASP A 145 7.00 -3.60 1.28
CA ASP A 145 6.67 -3.98 -0.11
C ASP A 145 7.49 -5.21 -0.52
N THR A 146 6.99 -6.00 -1.45
CA THR A 146 7.71 -7.17 -1.98
C THR A 146 8.81 -6.78 -2.96
N ASN A 147 8.71 -5.60 -3.57
CA ASN A 147 9.56 -5.16 -4.67
C ASN A 147 10.74 -4.32 -4.18
N GLN A 148 11.92 -4.94 -4.13
CA GLN A 148 13.16 -4.31 -3.69
C GLN A 148 13.50 -3.02 -4.47
N ASN A 149 13.30 -3.01 -5.80
CA ASN A 149 13.60 -1.84 -6.62
C ASN A 149 12.72 -0.63 -6.26
N LEU A 150 11.46 -0.88 -5.85
CA LEU A 150 10.56 0.20 -5.38
C LEU A 150 11.00 0.74 -4.03
N LEU A 151 11.42 -0.13 -3.12
CA LEU A 151 11.95 0.28 -1.81
C LEU A 151 13.23 1.11 -1.95
N GLU A 152 14.13 0.74 -2.85
CA GLU A 152 15.32 1.54 -3.16
C GLU A 152 14.97 2.91 -3.75
N ARG A 153 13.95 2.98 -4.60
CA ARG A 153 13.43 4.26 -5.08
C ARG A 153 12.83 5.10 -3.97
N ALA A 154 12.09 4.48 -3.05
CA ALA A 154 11.56 5.14 -1.87
C ALA A 154 12.68 5.75 -1.03
N GLN A 155 13.72 4.98 -0.72
CA GLN A 155 14.88 5.45 0.05
C GLN A 155 15.64 6.61 -0.61
N LYS A 156 15.66 6.68 -1.96
CA LYS A 156 16.24 7.82 -2.71
C LYS A 156 15.41 9.10 -2.60
N GLY A 157 14.13 9.01 -2.25
CA GLY A 157 13.24 10.15 -2.06
C GLY A 157 13.09 11.07 -3.27
N ARG A 158 13.21 10.54 -4.49
CA ARG A 158 13.21 11.32 -5.75
C ARG A 158 11.98 11.00 -6.59
N TYR A 159 11.18 12.02 -6.89
CA TYR A 159 9.89 11.87 -7.55
C TYR A 159 9.70 12.80 -8.74
N LEU A 160 8.84 12.42 -9.68
CA LEU A 160 8.39 13.28 -10.76
C LEU A 160 7.23 14.17 -10.28
N LYS A 161 7.01 15.30 -10.94
CA LYS A 161 5.88 16.21 -10.66
C LYS A 161 4.53 15.47 -10.69
N SER A 162 4.37 14.49 -11.57
CA SER A 162 3.14 13.68 -11.68
C SER A 162 2.81 12.88 -10.42
N SER A 163 3.81 12.48 -9.63
CA SER A 163 3.59 11.78 -8.35
C SER A 163 3.03 12.71 -7.27
N LEU A 164 3.27 14.02 -7.36
CA LEU A 164 2.86 15.02 -6.37
C LEU A 164 1.52 15.69 -6.67
N ARG A 165 0.86 15.35 -7.77
CA ARG A 165 -0.31 16.09 -8.29
C ARG A 165 -1.51 16.18 -7.33
N ASP A 166 -1.67 15.18 -6.45
CA ASP A 166 -2.77 15.11 -5.50
C ASP A 166 -2.39 15.69 -4.12
N LEU A 167 -1.09 15.94 -3.87
CA LEU A 167 -0.58 16.53 -2.64
C LEU A 167 -0.94 18.03 -2.58
N PRO A 168 -1.53 18.53 -1.47
CA PRO A 168 -1.75 19.94 -1.26
C PRO A 168 -0.47 20.78 -1.47
N GLU A 169 -0.59 21.93 -2.14
CA GLU A 169 0.57 22.72 -2.54
C GLU A 169 1.38 23.23 -1.33
N GLU A 170 0.69 23.61 -0.25
CA GLU A 170 1.35 24.05 0.98
C GLU A 170 2.21 22.95 1.63
N LEU A 171 1.78 21.70 1.53
CA LEU A 171 2.55 20.55 2.02
C LEU A 171 3.70 20.21 1.06
N ALA A 172 3.46 20.31 -0.24
CA ALA A 172 4.50 20.07 -1.25
C ALA A 172 5.66 21.06 -1.13
N GLN A 173 5.36 22.36 -0.93
CA GLN A 173 6.37 23.41 -0.75
C GLN A 173 7.23 23.19 0.51
N GLN A 174 6.65 22.70 1.59
CA GLN A 174 7.37 22.38 2.82
C GLN A 174 8.24 21.14 2.68
N ALA A 175 7.69 20.09 2.03
CA ALA A 175 8.29 18.76 2.06
C ALA A 175 9.28 18.50 0.92
N PHE A 176 9.22 19.26 -0.19
CA PHE A 176 10.03 18.98 -1.35
C PHE A 176 10.88 20.19 -1.78
N GLU A 177 12.01 19.88 -2.41
CA GLU A 177 12.80 20.82 -3.18
C GLU A 177 12.89 20.38 -4.64
N ARG A 178 12.91 21.33 -5.56
CA ARG A 178 13.03 21.04 -6.99
C ARG A 178 14.49 20.79 -7.38
N SER A 179 14.73 19.67 -8.04
CA SER A 179 16.04 19.31 -8.59
C SER A 179 15.89 18.93 -10.07
N GLY A 180 16.07 19.91 -10.95
CA GLY A 180 15.87 19.77 -12.40
C GLY A 180 14.42 19.39 -12.75
N LYS A 181 14.21 18.19 -13.32
CA LYS A 181 12.88 17.65 -13.68
C LYS A 181 12.20 16.88 -12.53
N CYS A 182 12.89 16.73 -11.40
CA CYS A 182 12.43 15.94 -10.26
C CYS A 182 12.22 16.82 -9.03
N TYR A 183 11.59 16.22 -8.02
CA TYR A 183 11.38 16.74 -6.68
C TYR A 183 12.04 15.78 -5.69
N LEU A 184 12.88 16.33 -4.82
CA LEU A 184 13.54 15.59 -3.74
C LEU A 184 12.80 15.86 -2.45
N ILE A 185 12.44 14.81 -1.72
CA ILE A 185 11.86 14.98 -0.40
C ILE A 185 12.93 15.46 0.56
N ARG A 186 12.61 16.44 1.41
CA ARG A 186 13.53 17.01 2.39
C ARG A 186 13.80 16.02 3.52
N ARG A 187 15.04 15.97 4.00
CA ARG A 187 15.51 15.00 5.00
C ARG A 187 14.61 14.87 6.25
N PRO A 188 14.07 15.96 6.84
CA PRO A 188 13.20 15.81 8.00
C PRO A 188 11.97 14.91 7.78
N PHE A 189 11.43 14.85 6.54
CA PHE A 189 10.29 14.02 6.19
C PHE A 189 10.66 12.58 5.83
N MET A 190 11.95 12.25 5.78
CA MET A 190 12.45 10.89 5.56
C MET A 190 12.75 10.15 6.86
N GLU A 191 12.84 10.87 7.96
CA GLU A 191 13.14 10.31 9.28
C GLU A 191 11.99 9.47 9.82
N ASN A 192 12.32 8.50 10.67
CA ASN A 192 11.37 7.60 11.35
C ASN A 192 10.54 6.72 10.39
N ILE A 193 11.03 6.47 9.17
CA ILE A 193 10.45 5.52 8.24
C ILE A 193 11.44 4.38 8.02
N VAL A 194 11.00 3.15 8.29
CA VAL A 194 11.76 1.93 8.06
C VAL A 194 11.15 1.21 6.85
N PHE A 195 11.91 1.12 5.75
CA PHE A 195 11.52 0.37 4.57
C PHE A 195 12.02 -1.07 4.67
N MET A 196 11.09 -2.04 4.55
CA MET A 196 11.39 -3.47 4.66
C MET A 196 10.84 -4.24 3.47
N ARG A 197 11.66 -5.12 2.89
CA ARG A 197 11.18 -6.08 1.90
C ARG A 197 10.42 -7.19 2.61
N GLN A 198 9.11 -7.26 2.36
CA GLN A 198 8.25 -8.24 3.02
C GLN A 198 7.02 -8.56 2.15
N ASP A 199 6.67 -9.82 2.06
CA ASP A 199 5.42 -10.27 1.45
C ASP A 199 4.37 -10.45 2.53
N ILE A 200 3.29 -9.68 2.46
CA ILE A 200 2.18 -9.72 3.41
C ILE A 200 1.47 -11.09 3.42
N ARG A 201 1.63 -11.91 2.38
CA ARG A 201 1.09 -13.27 2.32
C ARG A 201 1.82 -14.21 3.27
N GLU A 202 3.10 -13.97 3.51
CA GLU A 202 4.00 -14.82 4.29
C GLU A 202 4.19 -14.26 5.71
N HIS A 203 4.62 -13.01 5.81
CA HIS A 203 5.02 -12.39 7.07
C HIS A 203 4.42 -10.99 7.21
N LEU A 204 4.12 -10.60 8.46
CA LEU A 204 3.76 -9.26 8.86
C LEU A 204 4.84 -8.71 9.81
N PRO A 205 4.98 -7.37 9.95
CA PRO A 205 5.85 -6.80 10.98
C PRO A 205 5.49 -7.29 12.38
N GLU A 206 6.47 -7.40 13.26
CA GLU A 206 6.26 -7.95 14.61
C GLU A 206 5.51 -6.99 15.54
N GLU A 207 5.63 -5.71 15.30
CA GLU A 207 5.06 -4.63 16.12
C GLU A 207 3.53 -4.65 16.15
N ARG A 208 2.97 -3.95 17.13
CA ARG A 208 1.55 -3.58 17.18
C ARG A 208 1.39 -2.12 16.78
N PHE A 209 0.38 -1.82 16.01
CA PHE A 209 0.22 -0.52 15.34
C PHE A 209 -1.03 0.22 15.81
N HIS A 210 -0.92 1.53 15.92
CA HIS A 210 -2.05 2.44 16.13
C HIS A 210 -2.81 2.73 14.83
N LEU A 211 -2.09 2.69 13.71
CA LEU A 211 -2.64 2.94 12.39
C LEU A 211 -2.03 1.96 11.38
N ILE A 212 -2.88 1.27 10.62
CA ILE A 212 -2.46 0.43 9.51
C ILE A 212 -3.11 0.95 8.22
N LEU A 213 -2.28 1.21 7.20
CA LEU A 213 -2.73 1.48 5.84
C LEU A 213 -2.47 0.23 4.99
N CYS A 214 -3.54 -0.43 4.55
CA CYS A 214 -3.48 -1.56 3.63
C CYS A 214 -4.38 -1.26 2.44
N ARG A 215 -3.93 -0.35 1.58
CA ARG A 215 -4.74 0.26 0.54
C ARG A 215 -4.42 -0.26 -0.84
N ASN A 216 -5.45 -0.67 -1.57
CA ASN A 216 -5.34 -1.14 -2.95
C ASN A 216 -4.36 -2.33 -3.09
N LEU A 217 -4.37 -3.23 -2.14
CA LEU A 217 -3.52 -4.41 -2.08
C LEU A 217 -4.36 -5.65 -1.74
N VAL A 218 -4.49 -6.00 -0.48
CA VAL A 218 -5.12 -7.26 -0.01
C VAL A 218 -6.54 -7.37 -0.51
N PHE A 219 -7.37 -6.38 -0.22
CA PHE A 219 -8.81 -6.40 -0.50
C PHE A 219 -9.16 -6.06 -1.96
N THR A 220 -8.16 -5.72 -2.77
CA THR A 220 -8.30 -5.54 -4.23
C THR A 220 -7.93 -6.80 -4.99
N TYR A 221 -6.75 -7.39 -4.72
CA TYR A 221 -6.11 -8.34 -5.62
C TYR A 221 -6.20 -9.80 -5.17
N PHE A 222 -6.22 -10.09 -3.88
CA PHE A 222 -6.18 -11.47 -3.39
C PHE A 222 -7.55 -12.15 -3.40
N ASP A 223 -7.56 -13.48 -3.42
CA ASP A 223 -8.78 -14.27 -3.29
C ASP A 223 -9.41 -14.12 -1.89
N ALA A 224 -10.65 -14.56 -1.73
CA ALA A 224 -11.42 -14.33 -0.51
C ALA A 224 -10.80 -15.02 0.72
N GLU A 225 -10.26 -16.22 0.56
CA GLU A 225 -9.65 -16.98 1.64
C GLU A 225 -8.36 -16.32 2.13
N LEU A 226 -7.50 -15.88 1.18
CA LEU A 226 -6.27 -15.19 1.51
C LEU A 226 -6.54 -13.80 2.13
N GLN A 227 -7.57 -13.07 1.64
CA GLN A 227 -8.02 -11.84 2.27
C GLN A 227 -8.41 -12.03 3.72
N GLN A 228 -9.18 -13.09 4.02
CA GLN A 228 -9.61 -13.42 5.37
C GLN A 228 -8.43 -13.71 6.28
N GLY A 229 -7.54 -14.62 5.89
CA GLY A 229 -6.38 -14.98 6.71
C GLY A 229 -5.40 -13.83 6.94
N ILE A 230 -5.21 -12.94 5.95
CA ILE A 230 -4.39 -11.73 6.13
C ILE A 230 -5.11 -10.72 7.04
N PHE A 231 -6.43 -10.56 6.89
CA PHE A 231 -7.20 -9.66 7.74
C PHE A 231 -7.14 -10.07 9.22
N GLU A 232 -7.24 -11.35 9.54
CA GLU A 232 -7.10 -11.88 10.91
C GLU A 232 -5.75 -11.47 11.50
N LYS A 233 -4.65 -11.69 10.76
CA LYS A 233 -3.30 -11.29 11.17
C LYS A 233 -3.16 -9.76 11.32
N ILE A 234 -3.73 -8.96 10.40
CA ILE A 234 -3.76 -7.48 10.51
C ILE A 234 -4.52 -7.05 11.76
N SER A 235 -5.65 -7.71 12.05
CA SER A 235 -6.44 -7.43 13.25
C SER A 235 -5.64 -7.64 14.53
N GLU A 236 -4.87 -8.71 14.63
CA GLU A 236 -4.00 -8.97 15.79
C GLU A 236 -2.92 -7.91 15.97
N LYS A 237 -2.41 -7.35 14.86
CA LYS A 237 -1.37 -6.31 14.86
C LYS A 237 -1.91 -4.91 15.17
N LEU A 238 -3.21 -4.67 15.07
CA LEU A 238 -3.81 -3.38 15.38
C LEU A 238 -4.22 -3.31 16.86
N VAL A 239 -3.79 -2.26 17.55
CA VAL A 239 -4.18 -2.04 18.96
C VAL A 239 -5.69 -1.77 19.09
N PRO A 240 -6.33 -2.08 20.22
CA PRO A 240 -7.71 -1.66 20.49
C PRO A 240 -7.85 -0.13 20.39
N GLY A 241 -8.87 0.34 19.67
CA GLY A 241 -9.07 1.76 19.37
C GLY A 241 -8.20 2.31 18.23
N GLY A 242 -7.30 1.50 17.66
CA GLY A 242 -6.52 1.83 16.46
C GLY A 242 -7.35 1.84 15.19
N PHE A 243 -6.75 2.30 14.09
CA PHE A 243 -7.44 2.46 12.81
C PHE A 243 -6.81 1.63 11.69
N LEU A 244 -7.67 1.01 10.87
CA LEU A 244 -7.32 0.38 9.60
C LEU A 244 -7.87 1.21 8.45
N VAL A 245 -7.00 1.61 7.52
CA VAL A 245 -7.36 2.34 6.29
C VAL A 245 -7.16 1.41 5.10
N ILE A 246 -8.21 1.21 4.32
CA ILE A 246 -8.18 0.42 3.07
C ILE A 246 -8.46 1.32 1.86
N GLY A 247 -8.42 0.79 0.65
CA GLY A 247 -8.75 1.54 -0.57
C GLY A 247 -10.23 1.92 -0.63
N ILE A 248 -10.56 3.05 -1.26
CA ILE A 248 -11.93 3.59 -1.34
C ILE A 248 -12.94 2.68 -2.04
N HIS A 249 -12.48 1.70 -2.80
CA HIS A 249 -13.30 0.70 -3.51
C HIS A 249 -13.17 -0.70 -2.89
N GLU A 250 -12.52 -0.79 -1.74
CA GLU A 250 -12.32 -2.04 -1.01
C GLU A 250 -13.34 -2.17 0.13
N ALA A 251 -13.55 -3.38 0.59
CA ALA A 251 -14.37 -3.69 1.75
C ALA A 251 -13.69 -4.79 2.57
N LEU A 252 -13.87 -4.75 3.89
CA LEU A 252 -13.38 -5.79 4.78
C LEU A 252 -14.19 -7.08 4.63
N PRO A 253 -13.59 -8.26 4.91
CA PRO A 253 -14.29 -9.52 4.99
C PRO A 253 -15.41 -9.47 6.05
N ARG A 254 -16.45 -10.33 5.90
CA ARG A 254 -17.59 -10.39 6.82
C ARG A 254 -17.25 -10.74 8.27
N ILE A 255 -16.07 -11.32 8.50
CA ILE A 255 -15.55 -11.64 9.84
C ILE A 255 -15.09 -10.43 10.66
N ALA A 256 -15.03 -9.24 10.05
CA ALA A 256 -14.55 -8.00 10.68
C ALA A 256 -15.56 -7.40 11.68
N GLN A 257 -16.07 -8.20 12.63
CA GLN A 257 -17.10 -7.79 13.58
C GLN A 257 -16.61 -6.73 14.57
N ASP A 258 -15.30 -6.75 14.88
CA ASP A 258 -14.67 -5.80 15.82
C ASP A 258 -14.24 -4.49 15.14
N PHE A 259 -14.61 -4.29 13.85
CA PHE A 259 -14.25 -3.12 13.08
C PHE A 259 -15.49 -2.30 12.71
N VAL A 260 -15.53 -1.07 13.18
CA VAL A 260 -16.63 -0.15 12.90
C VAL A 260 -16.17 0.89 11.88
N PRO A 261 -16.93 1.11 10.78
CA PRO A 261 -16.62 2.18 9.84
C PRO A 261 -16.57 3.54 10.54
N TYR A 262 -15.54 4.33 10.24
CA TYR A 262 -15.37 5.63 10.87
C TYR A 262 -16.21 6.69 10.18
N LYS A 263 -17.28 7.14 10.85
CA LYS A 263 -18.19 8.19 10.35
C LYS A 263 -18.67 7.91 8.91
N LYS A 264 -18.51 8.91 8.01
CA LYS A 264 -18.90 8.82 6.59
C LYS A 264 -17.77 8.30 5.68
N MET A 265 -16.70 7.71 6.25
CA MET A 265 -15.55 7.19 5.50
C MET A 265 -15.52 5.66 5.54
N PRO A 266 -16.22 4.98 4.62
CA PRO A 266 -16.37 3.51 4.64
C PRO A 266 -15.08 2.74 4.39
N CYS A 267 -14.00 3.41 4.02
CA CYS A 267 -12.66 2.84 3.86
C CYS A 267 -11.74 3.05 5.08
N ILE A 268 -12.22 3.70 6.14
CA ILE A 268 -11.52 3.86 7.41
C ILE A 268 -12.33 3.12 8.47
N TYR A 269 -11.69 2.21 9.18
CA TYR A 269 -12.31 1.41 10.22
C TYR A 269 -11.57 1.61 11.53
N GLN A 270 -12.31 1.71 12.62
CA GLN A 270 -11.75 1.69 13.96
C GLN A 270 -11.97 0.31 14.59
N LYS A 271 -10.92 -0.25 15.17
CA LYS A 271 -11.03 -1.48 15.97
C LYS A 271 -11.69 -1.15 17.29
N VAL A 272 -12.80 -1.83 17.60
CA VAL A 272 -13.51 -1.64 18.86
C VAL A 272 -12.61 -2.03 20.02
N ARG A 273 -12.67 -1.28 21.11
CA ARG A 273 -11.98 -1.65 22.37
C ARG A 273 -12.70 -2.86 22.95
N SER A 274 -12.04 -4.00 22.97
CA SER A 274 -12.45 -5.15 23.78
C SER A 274 -11.89 -5.00 25.17
#